data_faec6518fe20e2e247626f96346a93c2
#
_entry.id   faec6518fe20e2e247626f96346a93c2
#
_cell.length_a   1.000
_cell.length_b   1.000
_cell.length_c   1.000
_cell.angle_alpha   90.00
_cell.angle_beta   90.00
_cell.angle_gamma   90.00
#
_symmetry.space_group_name_H-M   'P 1'
#
loop_
_entity.id
_entity.type
_entity.pdbx_description
1 polymer ?
#
loop_
_entity_poly.entity_id
_entity_poly.type
_entity_poly.pdbx_seq_one_letter_code
_entity_poly.pdbx_strand_id
1 'polypeptide(L)'
;MQDDMNPDDAGQAQGTSPEPAAELPQEPEKPQSRKAVWLAMGAVALALGLIWVAPGIEPHVDESAPGATPAEYPGEPDDVDAKGRLAKLDFTLKDMHGVDVHLESFKGKIILVNFWATWCGPCRAEIPALVELQEQYKDDLVILGLSVDDTAEKLLPYAAEFKMNYPVLVGNGREDVQEAFGPLFGIPVSVIIGRDAVIAKKHSGIATKEQIEREIKALL
;
A
#
# COMPACT_ATOMS: atom_id res chain seq x y z
N MET A 1 32.25 -70.53 -7.64
CA MET A 1 32.66 -69.94 -6.34
C MET A 1 31.61 -68.88 -6.04
N GLN A 2 30.64 -69.25 -5.27
CA GLN A 2 29.57 -68.42 -4.77
C GLN A 2 30.07 -67.88 -3.43
N ASP A 3 30.00 -66.56 -3.23
CA ASP A 3 30.14 -65.97 -1.93
C ASP A 3 28.80 -65.32 -1.55
N ASP A 4 28.23 -65.95 -0.58
CA ASP A 4 26.98 -65.57 0.10
C ASP A 4 27.17 -64.27 0.88
N MET A 5 26.37 -63.23 0.56
CA MET A 5 26.32 -62.02 1.34
C MET A 5 25.00 -62.01 2.15
N ASN A 6 25.15 -62.13 3.46
CA ASN A 6 24.10 -62.17 4.47
C ASN A 6 23.41 -60.78 4.61
N PRO A 7 22.07 -60.70 4.58
CA PRO A 7 21.33 -59.44 4.69
C PRO A 7 20.79 -59.15 6.09
N ASP A 8 21.58 -59.29 7.15
CA ASP A 8 21.13 -59.02 8.54
C ASP A 8 22.16 -58.18 9.31
N ASP A 9 22.21 -56.88 9.02
CA ASP A 9 22.79 -55.92 9.96
C ASP A 9 22.05 -54.58 9.90
N ALA A 10 20.81 -54.56 10.39
CA ALA A 10 20.04 -53.36 10.60
C ALA A 10 20.39 -52.77 11.97
N GLY A 11 21.44 -51.94 11.96
CA GLY A 11 21.82 -51.15 13.13
C GLY A 11 20.69 -50.20 13.54
N GLN A 12 20.10 -50.47 14.70
CA GLN A 12 19.14 -49.60 15.37
C GLN A 12 19.81 -48.31 15.81
N ALA A 13 19.58 -47.20 15.09
CA ALA A 13 19.86 -45.85 15.59
C ALA A 13 18.79 -45.49 16.63
N GLN A 14 19.16 -45.51 17.90
CA GLN A 14 18.35 -45.01 19.01
C GLN A 14 18.25 -43.50 18.87
N GLY A 15 17.04 -43.01 18.50
CA GLY A 15 16.68 -41.60 18.50
C GLY A 15 16.65 -41.08 19.95
N THR A 16 17.60 -40.25 20.32
CA THR A 16 17.54 -39.41 21.50
C THR A 16 16.56 -38.30 21.28
N SER A 17 15.41 -38.35 21.93
CA SER A 17 14.46 -37.24 22.02
C SER A 17 15.13 -36.02 22.65
N PRO A 18 14.91 -34.80 22.13
CA PRO A 18 15.40 -33.62 22.82
C PRO A 18 14.65 -33.41 24.12
N GLU A 19 15.43 -33.23 25.19
CA GLU A 19 15.01 -32.86 26.51
C GLU A 19 14.19 -31.56 26.52
N PRO A 20 13.06 -31.46 27.22
CA PRO A 20 12.30 -30.22 27.28
C PRO A 20 13.10 -29.14 27.99
N ALA A 21 13.24 -27.97 27.30
CA ALA A 21 13.90 -26.82 27.84
C ALA A 21 13.35 -26.44 29.22
N ALA A 22 14.23 -26.30 30.20
CA ALA A 22 13.90 -25.88 31.54
C ALA A 22 13.20 -24.54 31.55
N GLU A 23 11.96 -24.52 31.99
CA GLU A 23 11.13 -23.35 32.23
C GLU A 23 11.80 -22.49 33.31
N LEU A 24 12.20 -21.28 32.96
CA LEU A 24 12.76 -20.29 33.89
C LEU A 24 11.70 -19.97 34.97
N PRO A 25 12.05 -19.89 36.24
CA PRO A 25 11.12 -19.52 37.29
C PRO A 25 10.59 -18.12 37.07
N GLN A 26 9.27 -17.99 36.91
CA GLN A 26 8.61 -16.71 36.89
C GLN A 26 8.67 -16.09 38.27
N GLU A 27 9.30 -14.92 38.40
CA GLU A 27 9.24 -14.13 39.63
C GLU A 27 7.77 -13.80 39.95
N PRO A 28 7.34 -13.95 41.22
CA PRO A 28 5.98 -13.60 41.61
C PRO A 28 5.75 -12.08 41.47
N GLU A 29 4.85 -11.70 40.61
CA GLU A 29 4.37 -10.32 40.54
C GLU A 29 3.85 -9.86 41.89
N LYS A 30 4.46 -8.81 42.43
CA LYS A 30 4.02 -8.19 43.69
C LYS A 30 2.60 -7.64 43.47
N PRO A 31 1.64 -7.94 44.35
CA PRO A 31 0.31 -7.41 44.25
C PRO A 31 0.33 -5.86 44.31
N GLN A 32 -0.02 -5.21 43.24
CA GLN A 32 -0.19 -3.74 43.22
C GLN A 32 -1.28 -3.37 44.22
N SER A 33 -0.90 -2.61 45.23
CA SER A 33 -1.80 -2.19 46.30
C SER A 33 -2.96 -1.39 45.70
N ARG A 34 -4.20 -1.84 45.89
CA ARG A 34 -5.44 -1.17 45.45
C ARG A 34 -5.49 0.30 45.85
N LYS A 35 -4.74 0.69 46.89
CA LYS A 35 -4.64 2.09 47.36
C LYS A 35 -3.86 2.99 46.36
N ALA A 36 -2.85 2.45 45.65
CA ALA A 36 -2.10 3.21 44.64
C ALA A 36 -2.95 3.54 43.40
N VAL A 37 -3.84 2.62 43.04
CA VAL A 37 -4.76 2.82 41.89
C VAL A 37 -5.80 3.92 42.20
N TRP A 38 -6.34 3.94 43.42
CA TRP A 38 -7.30 4.96 43.84
C TRP A 38 -6.68 6.37 43.95
N LEU A 39 -5.42 6.47 44.38
CA LEU A 39 -4.72 7.74 44.42
C LEU A 39 -4.42 8.28 43.03
N ALA A 40 -4.07 7.42 42.07
CA ALA A 40 -3.86 7.83 40.67
C ALA A 40 -5.16 8.29 40.00
N MET A 41 -6.28 7.61 40.22
CA MET A 41 -7.60 8.03 39.71
C MET A 41 -8.09 9.34 40.34
N GLY A 42 -7.82 9.56 41.63
CA GLY A 42 -8.16 10.81 42.31
C GLY A 42 -7.41 12.03 41.75
N ALA A 43 -6.12 11.87 41.43
CA ALA A 43 -5.31 12.94 40.83
C ALA A 43 -5.77 13.33 39.42
N VAL A 44 -6.17 12.35 38.61
CA VAL A 44 -6.71 12.59 37.28
C VAL A 44 -8.08 13.32 37.33
N ALA A 45 -8.95 12.96 38.28
CA ALA A 45 -10.23 13.60 38.45
C ALA A 45 -10.09 15.07 38.90
N LEU A 46 -9.11 15.38 39.78
CA LEU A 46 -8.82 16.75 40.20
C LEU A 46 -8.22 17.59 39.05
N ALA A 47 -7.36 17.01 38.21
CA ALA A 47 -6.80 17.69 37.04
C ALA A 47 -7.87 18.03 36.00
N LEU A 48 -8.80 17.12 35.74
CA LEU A 48 -9.93 17.34 34.83
C LEU A 48 -10.97 18.32 35.39
N GLY A 49 -11.18 18.36 36.72
CA GLY A 49 -12.06 19.32 37.37
C GLY A 49 -11.56 20.75 37.34
N LEU A 50 -10.24 20.98 37.39
CA LEU A 50 -9.61 22.30 37.29
C LEU A 50 -9.68 22.90 35.89
N ILE A 51 -9.76 22.08 34.84
CA ILE A 51 -9.94 22.57 33.46
C ILE A 51 -11.38 23.09 33.26
N TRP A 52 -12.36 22.61 34.04
CA TRP A 52 -13.78 23.00 33.90
C TRP A 52 -14.15 24.28 34.63
N VAL A 53 -13.30 24.82 35.50
CA VAL A 53 -13.58 26.02 36.34
C VAL A 53 -12.86 27.27 35.84
N ALA A 54 -12.12 27.25 34.76
CA ALA A 54 -11.55 28.44 34.15
C ALA A 54 -12.63 29.14 33.26
N PRO A 55 -13.32 30.20 33.73
CA PRO A 55 -14.23 30.94 32.87
C PRO A 55 -13.38 31.80 31.92
N GLY A 56 -13.41 31.51 30.64
CA GLY A 56 -12.95 32.45 29.64
C GLY A 56 -11.93 31.99 28.62
N ILE A 57 -11.70 30.68 28.43
CA ILE A 57 -10.99 30.18 27.24
C ILE A 57 -12.04 29.50 26.36
N GLU A 58 -12.98 30.28 25.86
CA GLU A 58 -13.69 29.93 24.65
C GLU A 58 -12.66 30.00 23.51
N PRO A 59 -12.48 28.92 22.71
CA PRO A 59 -11.72 29.09 21.48
C PRO A 59 -12.53 30.07 20.62
N HIS A 60 -12.07 31.32 20.52
CA HIS A 60 -12.58 32.26 19.54
C HIS A 60 -12.31 31.65 18.16
N VAL A 61 -13.28 30.90 17.66
CA VAL A 61 -13.46 30.68 16.22
C VAL A 61 -13.91 32.03 15.70
N ASP A 62 -13.02 32.76 15.12
CA ASP A 62 -13.34 33.99 14.40
C ASP A 62 -14.18 33.60 13.17
N GLU A 63 -15.51 33.55 13.37
CA GLU A 63 -16.50 33.22 12.34
C GLU A 63 -16.69 34.36 11.32
N SER A 64 -15.90 35.42 11.43
CA SER A 64 -15.96 36.57 10.55
C SER A 64 -14.85 36.66 9.52
N ALA A 65 -14.06 35.59 9.30
CA ALA A 65 -13.19 35.52 8.14
C ALA A 65 -14.02 35.07 6.92
N PRO A 66 -14.42 35.97 6.00
CA PRO A 66 -15.13 35.56 4.81
C PRO A 66 -14.16 34.80 3.90
N GLY A 67 -14.39 33.49 3.75
CA GLY A 67 -13.75 32.72 2.71
C GLY A 67 -12.54 31.89 3.11
N ALA A 68 -12.49 31.33 4.32
CA ALA A 68 -11.68 30.16 4.55
C ALA A 68 -12.34 28.99 3.81
N THR A 69 -12.10 28.94 2.50
CA THR A 69 -12.12 27.66 1.78
C THR A 69 -11.27 26.67 2.59
N PRO A 70 -11.71 25.40 2.74
CA PRO A 70 -10.88 24.36 3.34
C PRO A 70 -9.50 24.55 2.76
N ALA A 71 -8.46 24.66 3.62
CA ALA A 71 -7.12 24.94 3.20
C ALA A 71 -6.84 24.08 1.98
N GLU A 72 -6.85 24.70 0.82
CA GLU A 72 -6.36 24.13 -0.40
C GLU A 72 -4.92 23.78 -0.05
N TYR A 73 -4.69 22.50 0.24
CA TYR A 73 -3.36 21.95 0.41
C TYR A 73 -2.56 22.54 -0.73
N PRO A 74 -1.48 23.33 -0.49
CA PRO A 74 -0.75 23.96 -1.57
C PRO A 74 -0.46 22.83 -2.55
N GLY A 75 -1.14 22.84 -3.70
CA GLY A 75 -1.08 21.77 -4.67
C GLY A 75 0.38 21.45 -4.85
N GLU A 76 0.80 20.24 -4.45
CA GLU A 76 2.13 19.76 -4.79
C GLU A 76 2.34 20.15 -6.24
N PRO A 77 3.53 20.60 -6.66
CA PRO A 77 3.76 20.98 -8.04
C PRO A 77 3.32 19.78 -8.87
N ASP A 78 2.05 19.80 -9.26
CA ASP A 78 1.49 18.82 -10.19
C ASP A 78 2.52 18.74 -11.29
N ASP A 79 3.13 17.58 -11.47
CA ASP A 79 4.26 17.37 -12.36
C ASP A 79 3.97 17.96 -13.74
N VAL A 80 4.10 19.27 -13.84
CA VAL A 80 4.03 20.01 -15.11
C VAL A 80 4.98 19.41 -16.15
N ASP A 81 6.04 18.72 -15.67
CA ASP A 81 7.02 18.06 -16.52
C ASP A 81 6.51 16.76 -17.18
N ALA A 82 5.46 16.12 -16.65
CA ALA A 82 4.94 14.88 -17.22
C ALA A 82 3.75 15.11 -18.16
N LYS A 83 2.89 16.12 -17.90
CA LYS A 83 1.69 16.37 -18.69
C LYS A 83 2.01 16.77 -20.14
N GLY A 84 1.38 16.08 -21.09
CA GLY A 84 1.58 16.32 -22.52
C GLY A 84 2.79 15.60 -23.10
N ARG A 85 3.56 14.86 -22.31
CA ARG A 85 4.68 14.03 -22.76
C ARG A 85 4.15 12.66 -23.23
N LEU A 86 4.76 12.10 -24.28
CA LEU A 86 4.50 10.71 -24.66
C LEU A 86 4.97 9.77 -23.54
N ALA A 87 4.08 8.90 -23.12
CA ALA A 87 4.40 7.85 -22.17
C ALA A 87 5.31 6.81 -22.82
N LYS A 88 6.36 6.43 -22.13
CA LYS A 88 7.22 5.34 -22.55
C LYS A 88 6.55 4.01 -22.19
N LEU A 89 6.00 3.31 -23.18
CA LEU A 89 5.26 2.05 -23.01
C LEU A 89 6.02 0.83 -23.55
N ASP A 90 7.26 0.99 -24.04
CA ASP A 90 8.10 -0.07 -24.59
C ASP A 90 8.73 -0.96 -23.51
N PHE A 91 7.98 -1.24 -22.45
CA PHE A 91 8.39 -2.11 -21.36
C PHE A 91 7.66 -3.44 -21.38
N THR A 92 8.40 -4.49 -21.00
CA THR A 92 7.82 -5.79 -20.62
C THR A 92 8.11 -6.03 -19.14
N LEU A 93 7.07 -6.33 -18.39
CA LEU A 93 7.13 -6.63 -16.95
C LEU A 93 6.52 -8.00 -16.69
N LYS A 94 6.98 -8.67 -15.65
CA LYS A 94 6.29 -9.85 -15.14
C LYS A 94 5.08 -9.41 -14.29
N ASP A 95 3.96 -10.09 -14.46
CA ASP A 95 2.88 -10.02 -13.50
C ASP A 95 3.17 -10.91 -12.27
N MET A 96 2.29 -10.87 -11.28
CA MET A 96 2.39 -11.69 -10.08
C MET A 96 2.33 -13.20 -10.33
N HIS A 97 1.92 -13.65 -11.54
CA HIS A 97 1.92 -15.06 -11.97
C HIS A 97 3.14 -15.42 -12.82
N GLY A 98 4.06 -14.47 -13.03
CA GLY A 98 5.26 -14.65 -13.84
C GLY A 98 5.03 -14.54 -15.34
N VAL A 99 3.85 -14.08 -15.78
CA VAL A 99 3.50 -13.88 -17.18
C VAL A 99 4.07 -12.55 -17.67
N ASP A 100 4.59 -12.52 -18.90
CA ASP A 100 5.07 -11.29 -19.52
C ASP A 100 3.90 -10.40 -19.93
N VAL A 101 3.92 -9.15 -19.46
CA VAL A 101 2.95 -8.12 -19.78
C VAL A 101 3.67 -7.01 -20.55
N HIS A 102 3.29 -6.84 -21.80
CA HIS A 102 3.81 -5.77 -22.66
C HIS A 102 2.94 -4.53 -22.52
N LEU A 103 3.47 -3.43 -22.01
CA LEU A 103 2.68 -2.21 -21.75
C LEU A 103 2.15 -1.60 -23.06
N GLU A 104 2.87 -1.76 -24.16
CA GLU A 104 2.43 -1.32 -25.49
C GLU A 104 1.12 -1.99 -25.98
N SER A 105 0.82 -3.19 -25.48
CA SER A 105 -0.41 -3.92 -25.85
C SER A 105 -1.69 -3.21 -25.41
N PHE A 106 -1.57 -2.23 -24.50
CA PHE A 106 -2.71 -1.45 -24.00
C PHE A 106 -2.90 -0.11 -24.73
N LYS A 107 -2.06 0.21 -25.73
CA LYS A 107 -2.24 1.42 -26.56
C LYS A 107 -3.65 1.44 -27.17
N GLY A 108 -4.26 2.61 -27.20
CA GLY A 108 -5.65 2.79 -27.63
C GLY A 108 -6.69 2.72 -26.52
N LYS A 109 -6.30 2.25 -25.34
CA LYS A 109 -7.08 2.40 -24.10
C LYS A 109 -6.54 3.57 -23.27
N ILE A 110 -7.34 4.01 -22.32
CA ILE A 110 -6.85 4.84 -21.22
C ILE A 110 -6.07 3.91 -20.30
N ILE A 111 -4.84 4.31 -19.94
CA ILE A 111 -3.99 3.51 -19.06
C ILE A 111 -3.77 4.29 -17.76
N LEU A 112 -4.03 3.65 -16.61
CA LEU A 112 -3.66 4.17 -15.31
C LEU A 112 -2.54 3.30 -14.74
N VAL A 113 -1.32 3.85 -14.66
CA VAL A 113 -0.19 3.18 -13.99
C VAL A 113 -0.17 3.67 -12.55
N ASN A 114 -0.44 2.76 -11.61
CA ASN A 114 -0.39 3.05 -10.17
C ASN A 114 0.86 2.41 -9.56
N PHE A 115 1.75 3.22 -9.04
CA PHE A 115 2.95 2.80 -8.31
C PHE A 115 2.62 2.68 -6.84
N TRP A 116 2.82 1.49 -6.26
CA TRP A 116 2.38 1.16 -4.92
C TRP A 116 3.27 0.08 -4.27
N ALA A 117 2.99 -0.30 -3.02
CA ALA A 117 3.59 -1.45 -2.36
C ALA A 117 2.64 -2.01 -1.27
N THR A 118 2.84 -3.26 -0.88
CA THR A 118 1.99 -3.93 0.13
C THR A 118 2.09 -3.30 1.52
N TRP A 119 3.23 -2.73 1.87
CA TRP A 119 3.49 -2.05 3.14
C TRP A 119 2.99 -0.59 3.18
N CYS A 120 2.60 -0.04 2.03
CA CYS A 120 2.16 1.35 1.92
C CYS A 120 0.70 1.51 2.37
N GLY A 121 0.48 2.07 3.55
CA GLY A 121 -0.86 2.30 4.11
C GLY A 121 -1.76 3.16 3.21
N PRO A 122 -1.30 4.34 2.74
CA PRO A 122 -2.04 5.16 1.80
C PRO A 122 -2.40 4.43 0.49
N CYS A 123 -1.48 3.64 -0.09
CA CYS A 123 -1.75 2.86 -1.30
C CYS A 123 -2.90 1.85 -1.09
N ARG A 124 -2.91 1.19 0.08
CA ARG A 124 -3.96 0.26 0.46
C ARG A 124 -5.35 0.91 0.47
N ALA A 125 -5.44 2.17 0.86
CA ALA A 125 -6.71 2.90 0.91
C ALA A 125 -7.29 3.18 -0.48
N GLU A 126 -6.46 3.28 -1.54
CA GLU A 126 -6.92 3.53 -2.91
C GLU A 126 -7.41 2.27 -3.63
N ILE A 127 -6.91 1.08 -3.29
CA ILE A 127 -7.18 -0.17 -4.02
C ILE A 127 -8.67 -0.42 -4.26
N PRO A 128 -9.59 -0.28 -3.29
CA PRO A 128 -11.01 -0.51 -3.54
C PRO A 128 -11.57 0.41 -4.62
N ALA A 129 -11.16 1.68 -4.66
CA ALA A 129 -11.58 2.62 -5.69
C ALA A 129 -11.05 2.24 -7.08
N LEU A 130 -9.80 1.78 -7.15
CA LEU A 130 -9.20 1.30 -8.40
C LEU A 130 -9.91 0.04 -8.93
N VAL A 131 -10.26 -0.90 -8.05
CA VAL A 131 -11.04 -2.11 -8.40
C VAL A 131 -12.40 -1.73 -8.99
N GLU A 132 -13.12 -0.79 -8.36
CA GLU A 132 -14.41 -0.31 -8.87
C GLU A 132 -14.26 0.39 -10.22
N LEU A 133 -13.26 1.26 -10.40
CA LEU A 133 -13.01 1.96 -11.66
C LEU A 133 -12.64 1.00 -12.78
N GLN A 134 -11.82 -0.03 -12.51
CA GLN A 134 -11.47 -1.04 -13.50
C GLN A 134 -12.71 -1.81 -13.97
N GLU A 135 -13.60 -2.21 -13.06
CA GLU A 135 -14.84 -2.90 -13.45
C GLU A 135 -15.78 -1.99 -14.22
N GLN A 136 -15.92 -0.75 -13.78
CA GLN A 136 -16.83 0.23 -14.40
C GLN A 136 -16.41 0.60 -15.82
N TYR A 137 -15.11 0.71 -16.08
CA TYR A 137 -14.54 1.20 -17.36
C TYR A 137 -13.71 0.12 -18.10
N LYS A 138 -13.94 -1.15 -17.86
CA LYS A 138 -13.12 -2.27 -18.38
C LYS A 138 -12.91 -2.29 -19.89
N ASP A 139 -13.84 -1.72 -20.67
CA ASP A 139 -13.74 -1.67 -22.11
C ASP A 139 -12.80 -0.54 -22.58
N ASP A 140 -12.67 0.52 -21.81
CA ASP A 140 -11.96 1.75 -22.16
C ASP A 140 -10.69 1.99 -21.34
N LEU A 141 -10.65 1.49 -20.09
CA LEU A 141 -9.58 1.66 -19.12
C LEU A 141 -8.83 0.35 -18.86
N VAL A 142 -7.54 0.44 -18.70
CA VAL A 142 -6.74 -0.59 -18.03
C VAL A 142 -5.95 0.05 -16.90
N ILE A 143 -6.06 -0.52 -15.70
CA ILE A 143 -5.23 -0.17 -14.55
C ILE A 143 -4.07 -1.16 -14.51
N LEU A 144 -2.86 -0.64 -14.30
CA LEU A 144 -1.63 -1.41 -14.13
C LEU A 144 -1.08 -1.11 -12.74
N GLY A 145 -1.29 -2.01 -11.79
CA GLY A 145 -0.76 -1.86 -10.44
C GLY A 145 0.69 -2.32 -10.37
N LEU A 146 1.64 -1.41 -10.44
CA LEU A 146 3.07 -1.71 -10.42
C LEU A 146 3.61 -1.60 -8.99
N SER A 147 3.86 -2.75 -8.34
CA SER A 147 4.49 -2.76 -7.03
C SER A 147 6.00 -2.48 -7.15
N VAL A 148 6.46 -1.46 -6.42
CA VAL A 148 7.84 -0.93 -6.60
C VAL A 148 8.93 -1.83 -6.02
N ASP A 149 8.62 -2.64 -4.99
CA ASP A 149 9.62 -3.44 -4.26
C ASP A 149 9.13 -4.79 -3.71
N ASP A 150 7.89 -5.20 -4.03
CA ASP A 150 7.37 -6.49 -3.59
C ASP A 150 7.70 -7.61 -4.58
N THR A 151 7.85 -8.83 -4.06
CA THR A 151 8.00 -10.04 -4.85
C THR A 151 6.63 -10.64 -5.21
N ALA A 152 6.57 -11.48 -6.24
CA ALA A 152 5.34 -12.15 -6.67
C ALA A 152 4.66 -12.93 -5.53
N GLU A 153 5.46 -13.59 -4.67
CA GLU A 153 4.95 -14.36 -3.53
C GLU A 153 4.19 -13.51 -2.52
N LYS A 154 4.55 -12.23 -2.36
CA LYS A 154 3.83 -11.28 -1.51
C LYS A 154 2.59 -10.73 -2.23
N LEU A 155 2.69 -10.48 -3.53
CA LEU A 155 1.62 -9.88 -4.31
C LEU A 155 0.43 -10.80 -4.47
N LEU A 156 0.63 -12.10 -4.69
CA LEU A 156 -0.45 -13.07 -4.91
C LEU A 156 -1.51 -13.08 -3.79
N PRO A 157 -1.16 -13.32 -2.51
CA PRO A 157 -2.16 -13.33 -1.44
C PRO A 157 -2.76 -11.95 -1.20
N TYR A 158 -1.98 -10.89 -1.39
CA TYR A 158 -2.45 -9.52 -1.21
C TYR A 158 -3.49 -9.13 -2.27
N ALA A 159 -3.21 -9.43 -3.54
CA ALA A 159 -4.15 -9.17 -4.62
C ALA A 159 -5.48 -9.94 -4.45
N ALA A 160 -5.40 -11.17 -3.94
CA ALA A 160 -6.58 -11.97 -3.62
C ALA A 160 -7.40 -11.37 -2.47
N GLU A 161 -6.74 -10.91 -1.39
CA GLU A 161 -7.38 -10.25 -0.24
C GLU A 161 -8.16 -9.00 -0.67
N PHE A 162 -7.54 -8.16 -1.49
CA PHE A 162 -8.12 -6.90 -1.97
C PHE A 162 -8.97 -7.04 -3.23
N LYS A 163 -9.12 -8.28 -3.75
CA LYS A 163 -9.89 -8.58 -4.98
C LYS A 163 -9.46 -7.72 -6.17
N MET A 164 -8.15 -7.50 -6.30
CA MET A 164 -7.61 -6.72 -7.42
C MET A 164 -7.94 -7.40 -8.74
N ASN A 165 -8.69 -6.72 -9.60
CA ASN A 165 -9.23 -7.21 -10.87
C ASN A 165 -8.50 -6.65 -12.10
N TYR A 166 -7.28 -6.18 -11.90
CA TYR A 166 -6.40 -5.59 -12.90
C TYR A 166 -4.99 -6.19 -12.82
N PRO A 167 -4.17 -6.07 -13.87
CA PRO A 167 -2.80 -6.57 -13.86
C PRO A 167 -1.97 -5.99 -12.70
N VAL A 168 -1.43 -6.89 -11.86
CA VAL A 168 -0.50 -6.55 -10.78
C VAL A 168 0.90 -6.95 -11.22
N LEU A 169 1.75 -5.95 -11.41
CA LEU A 169 3.06 -6.09 -12.01
C LEU A 169 4.17 -6.04 -10.95
N VAL A 170 5.21 -6.85 -11.15
CA VAL A 170 6.40 -6.88 -10.30
C VAL A 170 7.36 -5.80 -10.78
N GLY A 171 7.51 -4.74 -9.99
CA GLY A 171 8.39 -3.61 -10.28
C GLY A 171 9.70 -3.62 -9.48
N ASN A 172 9.92 -4.64 -8.64
CA ASN A 172 11.16 -4.81 -7.90
C ASN A 172 12.35 -4.97 -8.86
N GLY A 173 13.39 -4.11 -8.72
CA GLY A 173 14.53 -4.08 -9.60
C GLY A 173 14.25 -3.45 -10.99
N ARG A 174 13.14 -2.70 -11.13
CA ARG A 174 12.73 -2.03 -12.37
C ARG A 174 12.68 -0.52 -12.22
N GLU A 175 13.75 0.04 -11.70
CA GLU A 175 13.94 1.49 -11.54
C GLU A 175 13.84 2.21 -12.90
N ASP A 176 14.21 1.54 -14.00
CA ASP A 176 14.09 2.02 -15.37
C ASP A 176 12.64 2.40 -15.75
N VAL A 177 11.68 1.60 -15.27
CA VAL A 177 10.25 1.87 -15.47
C VAL A 177 9.79 3.03 -14.60
N GLN A 178 10.20 3.06 -13.33
CA GLN A 178 9.85 4.13 -12.41
C GLN A 178 10.35 5.49 -12.93
N GLU A 179 11.60 5.57 -13.39
CA GLU A 179 12.20 6.78 -13.96
C GLU A 179 11.48 7.23 -15.25
N ALA A 180 11.00 6.30 -16.07
CA ALA A 180 10.31 6.61 -17.31
C ALA A 180 9.01 7.40 -17.11
N PHE A 181 8.34 7.19 -15.97
CA PHE A 181 7.10 7.91 -15.60
C PHE A 181 7.38 9.14 -14.72
N GLY A 182 8.64 9.51 -14.53
CA GLY A 182 9.13 10.62 -13.74
C GLY A 182 9.49 10.24 -12.32
N PRO A 183 10.23 11.11 -11.61
CA PRO A 183 10.74 10.77 -10.29
C PRO A 183 9.60 10.41 -9.33
N LEU A 184 9.77 9.29 -8.60
CA LEU A 184 8.87 8.88 -7.53
C LEU A 184 9.49 9.33 -6.20
N PHE A 185 9.01 10.45 -5.65
CA PHE A 185 9.44 10.92 -4.33
C PHE A 185 8.76 10.17 -3.18
N GLY A 186 7.83 9.30 -3.49
CA GLY A 186 7.07 8.47 -2.58
C GLY A 186 5.98 7.71 -3.33
N ILE A 187 5.20 6.92 -2.60
CA ILE A 187 4.04 6.19 -3.11
C ILE A 187 2.82 6.46 -2.21
N PRO A 188 1.57 6.40 -2.76
CA PRO A 188 1.22 6.04 -4.13
C PRO A 188 1.53 7.14 -5.16
N VAL A 189 1.74 6.73 -6.40
CA VAL A 189 1.76 7.65 -7.56
C VAL A 189 0.89 7.04 -8.65
N SER A 190 -0.05 7.83 -9.18
CA SER A 190 -0.92 7.41 -10.27
C SER A 190 -0.69 8.25 -11.51
N VAL A 191 -0.32 7.61 -12.63
CA VAL A 191 -0.10 8.26 -13.92
C VAL A 191 -1.22 7.85 -14.87
N ILE A 192 -1.99 8.82 -15.35
CA ILE A 192 -3.09 8.62 -16.30
C ILE A 192 -2.62 8.99 -17.69
N ILE A 193 -2.77 8.06 -18.62
CA ILE A 193 -2.30 8.14 -20.01
C ILE A 193 -3.51 8.02 -20.93
N GLY A 194 -3.62 8.94 -21.87
CA GLY A 194 -4.68 8.94 -22.87
C GLY A 194 -4.53 7.82 -23.92
N ARG A 195 -5.55 7.66 -24.74
CA ARG A 195 -5.58 6.66 -25.84
C ARG A 195 -4.49 6.92 -26.90
N ASP A 196 -4.01 8.14 -26.99
CA ASP A 196 -2.91 8.61 -27.85
C ASP A 196 -1.52 8.35 -27.24
N ALA A 197 -1.47 7.65 -26.08
CA ALA A 197 -0.27 7.41 -25.29
C ALA A 197 0.38 8.70 -24.73
N VAL A 198 -0.37 9.80 -24.61
CA VAL A 198 0.10 11.04 -23.97
C VAL A 198 -0.28 11.01 -22.49
N ILE A 199 0.65 11.40 -21.61
CA ILE A 199 0.39 11.54 -20.19
C ILE A 199 -0.57 12.72 -19.98
N ALA A 200 -1.76 12.42 -19.51
CA ALA A 200 -2.80 13.40 -19.23
C ALA A 200 -2.67 13.99 -17.83
N LYS A 201 -2.33 13.15 -16.84
CA LYS A 201 -2.21 13.58 -15.43
C LYS A 201 -1.26 12.65 -14.66
N LYS A 202 -0.60 13.19 -13.66
CA LYS A 202 0.14 12.46 -12.64
C LYS A 202 -0.29 12.95 -11.27
N HIS A 203 -0.62 12.02 -10.37
CA HIS A 203 -0.91 12.29 -8.97
C HIS A 203 0.21 11.74 -8.11
N SER A 204 0.81 12.57 -7.28
CA SER A 204 1.74 12.16 -6.23
C SER A 204 0.98 12.16 -4.89
N GLY A 205 0.89 11.02 -4.24
CA GLY A 205 0.02 10.81 -3.09
C GLY A 205 -1.36 10.25 -3.47
N ILE A 206 -2.26 10.17 -2.49
CA ILE A 206 -3.61 9.59 -2.66
C ILE A 206 -4.43 10.45 -3.62
N ALA A 207 -5.00 9.81 -4.64
CA ALA A 207 -6.04 10.39 -5.48
C ALA A 207 -7.39 9.78 -5.14
N THR A 208 -8.43 10.61 -5.00
CA THR A 208 -9.77 10.08 -4.72
C THR A 208 -10.39 9.45 -5.96
N LYS A 209 -11.35 8.52 -5.75
CA LYS A 209 -12.09 7.90 -6.85
C LYS A 209 -12.68 8.94 -7.81
N GLU A 210 -13.29 9.98 -7.24
CA GLU A 210 -13.95 11.05 -7.99
C GLU A 210 -12.96 11.89 -8.82
N GLN A 211 -11.73 12.07 -8.32
CA GLN A 211 -10.68 12.75 -9.08
C GLN A 211 -10.28 11.92 -10.30
N ILE A 212 -9.90 10.65 -10.06
CA ILE A 212 -9.50 9.72 -11.12
C ILE A 212 -10.62 9.55 -12.14
N GLU A 213 -11.86 9.37 -11.68
CA GLU A 213 -13.03 9.17 -12.54
C GLU A 213 -13.30 10.37 -13.45
N ARG A 214 -13.19 11.60 -12.94
CA ARG A 214 -13.34 12.82 -13.78
C ARG A 214 -12.31 12.86 -14.89
N GLU A 215 -11.08 12.47 -14.61
CA GLU A 215 -10.00 12.47 -15.59
C GLU A 215 -10.17 11.38 -16.64
N ILE A 216 -10.61 10.17 -16.22
CA ILE A 216 -10.98 9.09 -17.14
C ILE A 216 -12.09 9.58 -18.08
N LYS A 217 -13.16 10.19 -17.54
CA LYS A 217 -14.29 10.70 -18.33
C LYS A 217 -13.88 11.77 -19.34
N ALA A 218 -12.88 12.57 -19.03
CA ALA A 218 -12.36 13.58 -19.92
C ALA A 218 -11.54 13.00 -21.10
N LEU A 219 -11.16 11.72 -21.03
CA LEU A 219 -10.36 11.01 -22.04
C LEU A 219 -11.19 9.97 -22.83
N LEU A 220 -12.44 9.73 -22.45
CA LEU A 220 -13.37 8.86 -23.19
C LEU A 220 -13.83 9.51 -24.49
#